data_f35e99804db65fb67281a5164b2d2720
#
_entry.id   f35e99804db65fb67281a5164b2d2720
#
_cell.length_a   1.000
_cell.length_b   1.000
_cell.length_c   1.000
_cell.angle_alpha   90.00
_cell.angle_beta   90.00
_cell.angle_gamma   90.00
#
_symmetry.space_group_name_H-M   'P 1'
#
loop_
_entity.id
_entity.type
_entity.pdbx_description
1 polymer ?
#
loop_
_entity_poly.entity_id
_entity_poly.type
_entity_poly.pdbx_seq_one_letter_code
_entity_poly.pdbx_strand_id
1 'polypeptide(L)'
;MRKIDSLLLEYGESHQNKTNKLIHWFCVPAIFFSVVGLVFSIPTGFLADLLPFLGDYANWATLTLFLLLIYYISLSPALTLGMLLFSAFCLFLSNYLAINFPGMLAYISIAVFVLAWIVQFYGHKIEGKKPSFLKDVQFLMIGPAWLMHFIYKKIGISY
;
A
#
# COMPACT_ATOMS: atom_id res chain seq x y z
N MET A 1 18.36 -12.92 -12.30
CA MET A 1 17.68 -12.33 -11.12
C MET A 1 16.26 -11.98 -11.55
N ARG A 2 15.24 -12.38 -10.80
CA ARG A 2 13.85 -12.05 -11.13
C ARG A 2 13.62 -10.54 -10.97
N LYS A 3 12.66 -9.98 -11.71
CA LYS A 3 12.34 -8.54 -11.65
C LYS A 3 11.96 -8.08 -10.23
N ILE A 4 11.24 -8.91 -9.48
CA ILE A 4 10.90 -8.60 -8.09
C ILE A 4 12.14 -8.46 -7.22
N ASP A 5 13.13 -9.34 -7.37
CA ASP A 5 14.35 -9.31 -6.55
C ASP A 5 15.13 -8.00 -6.79
N SER A 6 15.23 -7.55 -8.07
CA SER A 6 15.89 -6.27 -8.39
C SER A 6 15.16 -5.07 -7.80
N LEU A 7 13.82 -5.04 -7.84
CA LEU A 7 13.02 -3.97 -7.27
C LEU A 7 13.13 -3.91 -5.73
N LEU A 8 13.14 -5.08 -5.07
CA LEU A 8 13.30 -5.16 -3.62
C LEU A 8 14.70 -4.74 -3.17
N LEU A 9 15.74 -5.08 -3.94
CA LEU A 9 17.12 -4.63 -3.68
C LEU A 9 17.25 -3.13 -3.86
N GLU A 10 16.76 -2.58 -4.98
CA GLU A 10 16.78 -1.13 -5.24
C GLU A 10 16.06 -0.34 -4.15
N TYR A 11 14.87 -0.81 -3.73
CA TYR A 11 14.16 -0.20 -2.60
C TYR A 11 14.98 -0.27 -1.31
N GLY A 12 15.62 -1.42 -1.05
CA GLY A 12 16.45 -1.66 0.13
C GLY A 12 17.70 -0.77 0.21
N GLU A 13 18.24 -0.29 -0.92
CA GLU A 13 19.44 0.58 -0.93
C GLU A 13 19.26 1.90 -0.18
N SER A 14 18.04 2.44 -0.16
CA SER A 14 17.69 3.65 0.58
C SER A 14 17.10 3.38 1.97
N HIS A 15 17.20 2.13 2.44
CA HIS A 15 16.63 1.69 3.71
C HIS A 15 17.64 0.81 4.48
N GLN A 16 18.85 1.33 4.74
CA GLN A 16 19.89 0.60 5.48
C GLN A 16 19.87 0.91 6.98
N ASN A 17 19.52 2.15 7.35
CA ASN A 17 19.44 2.57 8.75
C ASN A 17 18.30 1.86 9.49
N LYS A 18 18.58 1.33 10.70
CA LYS A 18 17.59 0.57 11.52
C LYS A 18 16.37 1.42 11.88
N THR A 19 16.58 2.69 12.24
CA THR A 19 15.50 3.61 12.61
C THR A 19 14.63 3.93 11.41
N ASN A 20 15.23 4.19 10.25
CA ASN A 20 14.50 4.41 9.00
C ASN A 20 13.67 3.16 8.62
N LYS A 21 14.25 1.97 8.71
CA LYS A 21 13.49 0.71 8.51
C LYS A 21 12.28 0.61 9.44
N LEU A 22 12.46 0.91 10.72
CA LEU A 22 11.35 0.86 11.69
C LEU A 22 10.25 1.86 11.33
N ILE A 23 10.61 3.08 10.96
CA ILE A 23 9.65 4.09 10.48
C ILE A 23 8.85 3.54 9.29
N HIS A 24 9.51 2.91 8.32
CA HIS A 24 8.85 2.36 7.13
C HIS A 24 7.91 1.20 7.45
N TRP A 25 8.18 0.41 8.52
CA TRP A 25 7.26 -0.64 8.96
C TRP A 25 5.87 -0.12 9.37
N PHE A 26 5.77 1.11 9.82
CA PHE A 26 4.49 1.75 10.17
C PHE A 26 3.98 2.69 9.08
N CYS A 27 4.87 3.51 8.51
CA CYS A 27 4.45 4.54 7.55
C CYS A 27 4.02 3.96 6.20
N VAL A 28 4.71 2.93 5.68
CA VAL A 28 4.37 2.34 4.38
C VAL A 28 2.97 1.72 4.37
N PRO A 29 2.57 0.88 5.34
CA PRO A 29 1.20 0.39 5.44
C PRO A 29 0.17 1.51 5.62
N ALA A 30 0.49 2.53 6.43
CA ALA A 30 -0.39 3.67 6.66
C ALA A 30 -0.61 4.51 5.39
N ILE A 31 0.46 4.78 4.63
CA ILE A 31 0.38 5.48 3.34
C ILE A 31 -0.43 4.66 2.33
N PHE A 32 -0.17 3.36 2.21
CA PHE A 32 -0.93 2.49 1.31
C PHE A 32 -2.41 2.49 1.68
N PHE A 33 -2.75 2.29 2.95
CA PHE A 33 -4.13 2.36 3.43
C PHE A 33 -4.78 3.72 3.12
N SER A 34 -4.07 4.82 3.37
CA SER A 34 -4.61 6.17 3.14
C SER A 34 -4.91 6.43 1.67
N VAL A 35 -4.06 5.94 0.75
CA VAL A 35 -4.32 6.02 -0.69
C VAL A 35 -5.55 5.17 -1.07
N VAL A 36 -5.68 3.95 -0.52
CA VAL A 36 -6.88 3.11 -0.72
C VAL A 36 -8.11 3.83 -0.21
N GLY A 37 -8.08 4.43 0.99
CA GLY A 37 -9.19 5.17 1.58
C GLY A 37 -9.59 6.40 0.77
N LEU A 38 -8.62 7.14 0.21
CA LEU A 38 -8.88 8.26 -0.69
C LEU A 38 -9.58 7.80 -1.97
N VAL A 39 -9.08 6.74 -2.61
CA VAL A 39 -9.69 6.18 -3.83
C VAL A 39 -11.07 5.58 -3.54
N PHE A 40 -11.25 4.97 -2.36
CA PHE A 40 -12.54 4.47 -1.88
C PHE A 40 -13.57 5.59 -1.71
N SER A 41 -13.11 6.78 -1.31
CA SER A 41 -13.98 7.96 -1.10
C SER A 41 -14.46 8.62 -2.40
N ILE A 42 -13.94 8.23 -3.56
CA ILE A 42 -14.40 8.74 -4.86
C ILE A 42 -15.80 8.18 -5.14
N PRO A 43 -16.77 9.02 -5.55
CA PRO A 43 -18.11 8.55 -5.90
C PRO A 43 -18.06 7.39 -6.90
N THR A 44 -18.80 6.33 -6.61
CA THR A 44 -18.74 5.07 -7.37
C THR A 44 -19.26 5.19 -8.80
N GLY A 45 -20.20 6.13 -9.04
CA GLY A 45 -20.79 6.34 -10.36
C GLY A 45 -21.38 5.04 -10.92
N PHE A 46 -21.06 4.76 -12.19
CA PHE A 46 -21.56 3.58 -12.89
C PHE A 46 -21.02 2.24 -12.34
N LEU A 47 -19.97 2.22 -11.55
CA LEU A 47 -19.40 0.96 -11.03
C LEU A 47 -20.38 0.21 -10.12
N ALA A 48 -21.18 0.93 -9.34
CA ALA A 48 -22.20 0.34 -8.51
C ALA A 48 -23.28 -0.36 -9.33
N ASP A 49 -23.64 0.22 -10.47
CA ASP A 49 -24.64 -0.34 -11.40
C ASP A 49 -24.07 -1.53 -12.20
N LEU A 50 -22.79 -1.46 -12.55
CA LEU A 50 -22.08 -2.50 -13.33
C LEU A 50 -21.79 -3.76 -12.50
N LEU A 51 -21.48 -3.59 -11.20
CA LEU A 51 -21.03 -4.66 -10.31
C LEU A 51 -21.89 -4.74 -9.03
N PRO A 52 -23.23 -4.87 -9.14
CA PRO A 52 -24.14 -4.81 -7.99
C PRO A 52 -23.90 -5.93 -6.97
N PHE A 53 -23.33 -7.06 -7.41
CA PHE A 53 -23.01 -8.18 -6.53
C PHE A 53 -21.87 -7.90 -5.54
N LEU A 54 -21.08 -6.84 -5.75
CA LEU A 54 -20.02 -6.41 -4.84
C LEU A 54 -20.53 -5.48 -3.72
N GLY A 55 -21.77 -4.98 -3.79
CA GLY A 55 -22.32 -4.04 -2.80
C GLY A 55 -21.41 -2.82 -2.61
N ASP A 56 -21.07 -2.50 -1.37
CA ASP A 56 -20.22 -1.35 -1.02
C ASP A 56 -18.80 -1.43 -1.61
N TYR A 57 -18.37 -2.62 -2.01
CA TYR A 57 -17.07 -2.84 -2.65
C TYR A 57 -17.09 -2.62 -4.17
N ALA A 58 -18.23 -2.27 -4.77
CA ALA A 58 -18.32 -1.83 -6.16
C ALA A 58 -17.81 -0.39 -6.30
N ASN A 59 -16.50 -0.17 -6.09
CA ASN A 59 -15.88 1.15 -6.02
C ASN A 59 -14.50 1.19 -6.69
N TRP A 60 -13.97 2.40 -6.88
CA TRP A 60 -12.70 2.64 -7.56
C TRP A 60 -11.49 2.01 -6.84
N ALA A 61 -11.52 1.91 -5.51
CA ALA A 61 -10.43 1.28 -4.75
C ALA A 61 -10.34 -0.22 -5.05
N THR A 62 -11.47 -0.93 -5.11
CA THR A 62 -11.52 -2.34 -5.48
C THR A 62 -10.96 -2.56 -6.89
N LEU A 63 -11.36 -1.73 -7.87
CA LEU A 63 -10.84 -1.82 -9.23
C LEU A 63 -9.32 -1.55 -9.28
N THR A 64 -8.86 -0.51 -8.60
CA THR A 64 -7.43 -0.15 -8.54
C THR A 64 -6.61 -1.28 -7.90
N LEU A 65 -7.08 -1.84 -6.79
CA LEU A 65 -6.40 -2.94 -6.11
C LEU A 65 -6.41 -4.23 -6.95
N PHE A 66 -7.49 -4.50 -7.68
CA PHE A 66 -7.54 -5.62 -8.61
C PHE A 66 -6.45 -5.50 -9.70
N LEU A 67 -6.33 -4.33 -10.33
CA LEU A 67 -5.27 -4.08 -11.32
C LEU A 67 -3.87 -4.17 -10.69
N LEU A 68 -3.69 -3.68 -9.46
CA LEU A 68 -2.45 -3.78 -8.72
C LEU A 68 -2.09 -5.24 -8.40
N LEU A 69 -3.07 -6.08 -8.07
CA LEU A 69 -2.84 -7.52 -7.84
C LEU A 69 -2.42 -8.25 -9.12
N ILE A 70 -2.95 -7.88 -10.29
CA ILE A 70 -2.47 -8.40 -11.59
C ILE A 70 -0.98 -8.06 -11.76
N TYR A 71 -0.59 -6.84 -11.44
CA TYR A 71 0.82 -6.44 -11.46
C TYR A 71 1.67 -7.29 -10.50
N TYR A 72 1.22 -7.54 -9.27
CA TYR A 72 1.96 -8.40 -8.33
C TYR A 72 2.04 -9.86 -8.77
N ILE A 73 0.99 -10.42 -9.39
CA ILE A 73 1.02 -11.77 -9.98
C ILE A 73 2.14 -11.88 -11.01
N SER A 74 2.32 -10.84 -11.83
CA SER A 74 3.40 -10.81 -12.83
C SER A 74 4.81 -10.75 -12.24
N LEU A 75 4.94 -10.28 -11.00
CA LEU A 75 6.21 -10.19 -10.28
C LEU A 75 6.52 -11.43 -9.44
N SER A 76 5.56 -11.88 -8.65
CA SER A 76 5.66 -13.05 -7.77
C SER A 76 4.28 -13.51 -7.30
N PRO A 77 3.76 -14.68 -7.75
CA PRO A 77 2.48 -15.20 -7.30
C PRO A 77 2.39 -15.41 -5.78
N ALA A 78 3.48 -15.83 -5.15
CA ALA A 78 3.48 -16.05 -3.70
C ALA A 78 3.37 -14.73 -2.92
N LEU A 79 4.12 -13.68 -3.30
CA LEU A 79 3.97 -12.35 -2.70
C LEU A 79 2.57 -11.77 -2.93
N THR A 80 1.95 -12.09 -4.06
CA THR A 80 0.59 -11.64 -4.37
C THR A 80 -0.42 -12.08 -3.34
N LEU A 81 -0.28 -13.28 -2.77
CA LEU A 81 -1.19 -13.75 -1.71
C LEU A 81 -1.13 -12.84 -0.47
N GLY A 82 0.07 -12.47 -0.02
CA GLY A 82 0.24 -11.53 1.09
C GLY A 82 -0.32 -10.14 0.77
N MET A 83 -0.10 -9.67 -0.46
CA MET A 83 -0.64 -8.39 -0.92
C MET A 83 -2.16 -8.41 -1.08
N LEU A 84 -2.75 -9.55 -1.48
CA LEU A 84 -4.20 -9.75 -1.52
C LEU A 84 -4.80 -9.61 -0.12
N LEU A 85 -4.24 -10.29 0.87
CA LEU A 85 -4.72 -10.22 2.26
C LEU A 85 -4.60 -8.79 2.81
N PHE A 86 -3.48 -8.13 2.55
CA PHE A 86 -3.29 -6.74 2.98
C PHE A 86 -4.25 -5.77 2.27
N SER A 87 -4.45 -5.93 0.96
CA SER A 87 -5.42 -5.13 0.19
C SER A 87 -6.86 -5.34 0.68
N ALA A 88 -7.25 -6.59 0.95
CA ALA A 88 -8.55 -6.91 1.50
C ALA A 88 -8.75 -6.28 2.88
N PHE A 89 -7.73 -6.29 3.74
CA PHE A 89 -7.75 -5.60 5.03
C PHE A 89 -7.94 -4.08 4.86
N CYS A 90 -7.21 -3.45 3.91
CA CYS A 90 -7.37 -2.02 3.62
C CYS A 90 -8.78 -1.67 3.13
N LEU A 91 -9.37 -2.50 2.24
CA LEU A 91 -10.76 -2.32 1.78
C LEU A 91 -11.75 -2.48 2.91
N PHE A 92 -11.61 -3.52 3.73
CA PHE A 92 -12.46 -3.75 4.89
C PHE A 92 -12.41 -2.57 5.86
N LEU A 93 -11.21 -2.09 6.20
CA LEU A 93 -11.04 -0.95 7.11
C LEU A 93 -11.61 0.34 6.52
N SER A 94 -11.44 0.57 5.21
CA SER A 94 -12.01 1.73 4.53
C SER A 94 -13.54 1.70 4.55
N ASN A 95 -14.16 0.55 4.27
CA ASN A 95 -15.61 0.37 4.34
C ASN A 95 -16.12 0.53 5.78
N TYR A 96 -15.43 -0.06 6.75
CA TYR A 96 -15.77 0.09 8.16
C TYR A 96 -15.78 1.56 8.59
N LEU A 97 -14.76 2.32 8.20
CA LEU A 97 -14.69 3.76 8.52
C LEU A 97 -15.76 4.57 7.77
N ALA A 98 -16.05 4.23 6.52
CA ALA A 98 -17.09 4.91 5.73
C ALA A 98 -18.49 4.74 6.36
N ILE A 99 -18.79 3.54 6.89
CA ILE A 99 -20.07 3.25 7.55
C ILE A 99 -20.16 3.92 8.91
N ASN A 100 -19.12 3.82 9.75
CA ASN A 100 -19.18 4.30 11.14
C ASN A 100 -18.90 5.81 11.27
N PHE A 101 -18.23 6.42 10.27
CA PHE A 101 -17.92 7.85 10.22
C PHE A 101 -18.30 8.42 8.85
N PRO A 102 -19.62 8.57 8.54
CA PRO A 102 -20.08 9.01 7.23
C PRO A 102 -19.45 10.35 6.81
N GLY A 103 -18.90 10.39 5.58
CA GLY A 103 -18.27 11.58 5.03
C GLY A 103 -16.86 11.89 5.56
N MET A 104 -16.36 11.14 6.56
CA MET A 104 -15.06 11.42 7.19
C MET A 104 -13.89 10.63 6.60
N LEU A 105 -14.13 9.57 5.82
CA LEU A 105 -13.07 8.68 5.32
C LEU A 105 -11.99 9.43 4.56
N ALA A 106 -12.36 10.36 3.66
CA ALA A 106 -11.39 11.15 2.90
C ALA A 106 -10.52 12.02 3.82
N TYR A 107 -11.11 12.68 4.80
CA TYR A 107 -10.38 13.53 5.76
C TYR A 107 -9.43 12.70 6.64
N ILE A 108 -9.89 11.55 7.14
CA ILE A 108 -9.07 10.60 7.91
C ILE A 108 -7.89 10.13 7.04
N SER A 109 -8.16 9.76 5.80
CA SER A 109 -7.14 9.29 4.86
C SER A 109 -6.11 10.37 4.54
N ILE A 110 -6.53 11.62 4.32
CA ILE A 110 -5.60 12.75 4.12
C ILE A 110 -4.73 12.97 5.36
N ALA A 111 -5.34 12.97 6.55
CA ALA A 111 -4.59 13.15 7.79
C ALA A 111 -3.54 12.05 7.99
N VAL A 112 -3.92 10.78 7.81
CA VAL A 112 -2.99 9.63 7.89
C VAL A 112 -1.89 9.75 6.85
N PHE A 113 -2.23 10.10 5.61
CA PHE A 113 -1.27 10.29 4.52
C PHE A 113 -0.22 11.34 4.88
N VAL A 114 -0.67 12.54 5.26
CA VAL A 114 0.23 13.66 5.59
C VAL A 114 1.13 13.33 6.77
N LEU A 115 0.56 12.79 7.86
CA LEU A 115 1.33 12.43 9.05
C LEU A 115 2.36 11.33 8.75
N ALA A 116 1.97 10.29 8.03
CA ALA A 116 2.89 9.21 7.66
C ALA A 116 4.01 9.72 6.75
N TRP A 117 3.74 10.62 5.80
CA TRP A 117 4.78 11.23 4.96
C TRP A 117 5.75 12.11 5.76
N ILE A 118 5.26 12.93 6.69
CA ILE A 118 6.12 13.74 7.56
C ILE A 118 7.11 12.82 8.31
N VAL A 119 6.63 11.74 8.92
CA VAL A 119 7.46 10.79 9.66
C VAL A 119 8.42 10.06 8.71
N GLN A 120 7.97 9.71 7.50
CA GLN A 120 8.80 9.04 6.50
C GLN A 120 9.93 9.95 5.97
N PHE A 121 9.66 11.23 5.74
CA PHE A 121 10.71 12.20 5.39
C PHE A 121 11.76 12.35 6.50
N TYR A 122 11.36 12.29 7.75
CA TYR A 122 12.29 12.25 8.87
C TYR A 122 13.18 11.00 8.81
N GLY A 123 12.62 9.83 8.50
CA GLY A 123 13.36 8.59 8.29
C GLY A 123 14.42 8.72 7.18
N HIS A 124 14.03 9.27 6.03
CA HIS A 124 14.95 9.52 4.91
C HIS A 124 16.04 10.54 5.24
N LYS A 125 15.75 11.52 6.08
CA LYS A 125 16.75 12.47 6.59
C LYS A 125 17.82 11.76 7.44
N ILE A 126 17.42 10.83 8.29
CA ILE A 126 18.34 9.98 9.09
C ILE A 126 19.18 9.08 8.17
N GLU A 127 18.61 8.56 7.09
CA GLU A 127 19.32 7.74 6.09
C GLU A 127 20.36 8.55 5.30
N GLY A 128 20.21 9.87 5.23
CA GLY A 128 21.07 10.74 4.42
C GLY A 128 20.80 10.64 2.90
N LYS A 129 19.70 9.98 2.50
CA LYS A 129 19.28 9.86 1.10
C LYS A 129 17.99 10.62 0.86
N LYS A 130 17.95 11.43 -0.19
CA LYS A 130 16.73 12.13 -0.60
C LYS A 130 15.78 11.14 -1.30
N PRO A 131 14.49 11.15 -0.97
CA PRO A 131 13.50 10.42 -1.75
C PRO A 131 13.49 10.93 -3.20
N SER A 132 13.32 10.02 -4.16
CA SER A 132 13.20 10.37 -5.58
C SER A 132 11.73 10.36 -5.96
N PHE A 133 11.11 11.51 -6.13
CA PHE A 133 9.67 11.67 -6.28
C PHE A 133 9.04 10.78 -7.38
N LEU A 134 9.69 10.61 -8.51
CA LEU A 134 9.20 9.72 -9.59
C LEU A 134 9.37 8.24 -9.25
N LYS A 135 10.41 7.86 -8.52
CA LYS A 135 10.60 6.51 -8.00
C LYS A 135 9.66 6.24 -6.82
N ASP A 136 9.24 7.27 -6.08
CA ASP A 136 8.35 7.12 -4.93
C ASP A 136 6.95 6.61 -5.34
N VAL A 137 6.45 6.94 -6.52
CA VAL A 137 5.19 6.36 -7.03
C VAL A 137 5.34 4.85 -7.28
N GLN A 138 6.45 4.42 -7.88
CA GLN A 138 6.75 2.98 -8.03
C GLN A 138 6.99 2.35 -6.66
N PHE A 139 7.70 3.05 -5.79
CA PHE A 139 8.00 2.59 -4.44
C PHE A 139 6.79 2.56 -3.52
N LEU A 140 5.75 3.32 -3.80
CA LEU A 140 4.45 3.18 -3.12
C LEU A 140 3.85 1.78 -3.33
N MET A 141 4.06 1.19 -4.52
CA MET A 141 3.63 -0.18 -4.79
C MET A 141 4.63 -1.22 -4.26
N ILE A 142 5.93 -0.94 -4.37
CA ILE A 142 6.99 -1.90 -3.96
C ILE A 142 7.19 -1.90 -2.44
N GLY A 143 6.99 -0.79 -1.74
CA GLY A 143 7.18 -0.69 -0.29
C GLY A 143 6.40 -1.74 0.51
N PRO A 144 5.08 -1.90 0.33
CA PRO A 144 4.33 -2.97 1.00
C PRO A 144 4.83 -4.37 0.65
N ALA A 145 5.19 -4.62 -0.62
CA ALA A 145 5.78 -5.89 -1.05
C ALA A 145 7.16 -6.14 -0.41
N TRP A 146 7.95 -5.08 -0.19
CA TRP A 146 9.23 -5.16 0.51
C TRP A 146 9.06 -5.52 2.00
N LEU A 147 8.04 -5.00 2.68
CA LEU A 147 7.70 -5.43 4.04
C LEU A 147 7.22 -6.88 4.05
N MET A 148 6.38 -7.26 3.09
CA MET A 148 5.90 -8.64 2.94
C MET A 148 7.04 -9.62 2.69
N HIS A 149 8.08 -9.24 1.92
CA HIS A 149 9.30 -10.01 1.76
C HIS A 149 9.94 -10.39 3.10
N PHE A 150 10.08 -9.46 4.04
CA PHE A 150 10.63 -9.77 5.36
C PHE A 150 9.75 -10.72 6.17
N ILE A 151 8.43 -10.55 6.09
CA ILE A 151 7.48 -11.46 6.74
C ILE A 151 7.66 -12.86 6.18
N TYR A 152 7.66 -13.02 4.85
CA TYR A 152 7.82 -14.32 4.19
C TYR A 152 9.15 -14.97 4.53
N LYS A 153 10.24 -14.21 4.49
CA LYS A 153 11.56 -14.68 4.88
C LYS A 153 11.62 -15.17 6.33
N LYS A 154 10.93 -14.47 7.23
CA LYS A 154 10.87 -14.84 8.67
C LYS A 154 10.08 -16.11 8.92
N ILE A 155 9.01 -16.37 8.15
CA ILE A 155 8.18 -17.59 8.28
C ILE A 155 8.61 -18.72 7.33
N GLY A 156 9.71 -18.55 6.58
CA GLY A 156 10.26 -19.59 5.72
C GLY A 156 9.51 -19.82 4.41
N ILE A 157 8.68 -18.88 3.96
CA ILE A 157 7.97 -18.99 2.67
C ILE A 157 8.87 -18.49 1.54
N SER A 158 9.11 -19.35 0.55
CA SER A 158 9.76 -18.98 -0.71
C SER A 158 8.74 -18.28 -1.63
N TYR A 159 9.16 -17.22 -2.32
CA TYR A 159 8.29 -16.46 -3.22
C TYR A 159 9.00 -16.14 -4.53
#